data_a534d39b2140785159cb83600cbdc62e
#
_entry.id   a534d39b2140785159cb83600cbdc62e
#
_cell.length_a   1.000
_cell.length_b   1.000
_cell.length_c   1.000
_cell.angle_alpha   90.00
_cell.angle_beta   90.00
_cell.angle_gamma   90.00
#
_symmetry.space_group_name_H-M   'P 1'
#
loop_
_entity.id
_entity.type
_entity.pdbx_description
1 polymer ?
#
loop_
_entity_poly.entity_id
_entity_poly.type
_entity_poly.pdbx_seq_one_letter_code
_entity_poly.pdbx_strand_id
1 'polypeptide(L)'
;MATIWRGIGCVCTLLLLVSCSSEQPAQVPLAPNTQALEQVYQNGRVAFKERRYDDAAAHFARVVAADPEHLKARLNWAIALSRSNKVSEAIVQCQNVLARDPTNAVAYYQWGAVLVRAGKHPEALEKFDQAFALKPMTELLQDDPLLQQSLQAYLKRQRRQASDAEVARPKPAPGREEEGRTPPGRGTP
;
A
#
# COMPACT_ATOMS: atom_id res chain seq x y z
N MET A 1 -91.28 32.29 -12.76
CA MET A 1 -90.94 32.75 -11.40
C MET A 1 -89.56 32.11 -11.11
N ALA A 2 -88.50 32.87 -11.25
CA ALA A 2 -87.69 33.42 -10.16
C ALA A 2 -87.20 32.26 -9.23
N THR A 3 -85.96 32.06 -9.03
CA THR A 3 -84.85 32.87 -8.51
C THR A 3 -83.55 31.97 -8.51
N ILE A 4 -82.45 32.44 -9.07
CA ILE A 4 -81.25 33.01 -8.47
C ILE A 4 -80.80 32.29 -7.16
N TRP A 5 -79.56 31.75 -7.21
CA TRP A 5 -78.44 31.84 -6.20
C TRP A 5 -77.26 31.15 -6.74
N ARG A 6 -76.23 31.84 -7.22
CA ARG A 6 -75.08 32.48 -6.59
C ARG A 6 -74.39 31.60 -5.53
N GLY A 7 -73.25 31.12 -5.87
CA GLY A 7 -72.02 31.58 -5.19
C GLY A 7 -71.19 30.51 -4.48
N ILE A 8 -69.95 30.75 -4.64
CA ILE A 8 -68.87 30.47 -3.69
C ILE A 8 -68.13 29.19 -3.98
N GLY A 9 -67.08 29.32 -4.65
CA GLY A 9 -65.78 29.30 -3.99
C GLY A 9 -65.15 27.94 -3.99
N CYS A 10 -64.70 27.47 -5.15
CA CYS A 10 -63.76 26.36 -5.17
C CYS A 10 -62.38 26.93 -4.87
N VAL A 11 -62.00 26.85 -3.59
CA VAL A 11 -60.61 27.10 -3.17
C VAL A 11 -59.79 25.93 -3.65
N CYS A 12 -59.18 26.07 -4.82
CA CYS A 12 -58.12 25.20 -5.26
C CYS A 12 -56.91 25.40 -4.34
N THR A 13 -56.80 24.57 -3.29
CA THR A 13 -55.56 24.37 -2.57
C THR A 13 -54.57 23.73 -3.52
N LEU A 14 -53.77 24.56 -4.14
CA LEU A 14 -52.60 24.17 -4.93
C LEU A 14 -51.56 23.61 -3.98
N LEU A 15 -51.62 22.29 -3.75
CA LEU A 15 -50.53 21.55 -3.13
C LEU A 15 -49.34 21.57 -4.08
N LEU A 16 -48.44 22.51 -3.86
CA LEU A 16 -47.11 22.51 -4.40
C LEU A 16 -46.36 21.28 -3.81
N LEU A 17 -46.46 20.18 -4.54
CA LEU A 17 -45.48 19.09 -4.39
C LEU A 17 -44.13 19.64 -4.86
N VAL A 18 -43.38 20.19 -3.92
CA VAL A 18 -41.95 20.40 -4.11
C VAL A 18 -41.36 18.99 -4.24
N SER A 19 -41.27 18.53 -5.50
CA SER A 19 -40.40 17.41 -5.85
C SER A 19 -38.99 17.85 -5.52
N CYS A 20 -38.51 17.39 -4.35
CA CYS A 20 -37.10 17.41 -4.01
C CYS A 20 -36.44 16.41 -4.95
N SER A 21 -36.18 16.79 -6.18
CA SER A 21 -35.25 16.11 -7.05
C SER A 21 -33.91 16.18 -6.32
N SER A 22 -33.49 15.07 -5.74
CA SER A 22 -32.12 14.89 -5.33
C SER A 22 -31.26 15.02 -6.60
N GLU A 23 -30.75 16.22 -6.83
CA GLU A 23 -29.71 16.45 -7.82
C GLU A 23 -28.52 15.59 -7.39
N GLN A 24 -28.44 14.39 -7.94
CA GLN A 24 -27.20 13.67 -7.97
C GLN A 24 -26.18 14.60 -8.64
N PRO A 25 -25.01 14.85 -7.99
CA PRO A 25 -23.98 15.65 -8.63
C PRO A 25 -23.71 15.04 -9.99
N ALA A 26 -23.91 15.87 -11.03
CA ALA A 26 -23.70 15.47 -12.41
C ALA A 26 -22.30 14.83 -12.50
N GLN A 27 -22.27 13.54 -12.76
CA GLN A 27 -21.02 12.84 -13.09
C GLN A 27 -20.51 13.51 -14.36
N VAL A 28 -19.45 14.31 -14.21
CA VAL A 28 -18.77 14.90 -15.36
C VAL A 28 -18.40 13.74 -16.27
N PRO A 29 -18.89 13.70 -17.52
CA PRO A 29 -18.55 12.61 -18.42
C PRO A 29 -17.04 12.61 -18.61
N LEU A 30 -16.36 11.58 -18.08
CA LEU A 30 -14.95 11.37 -18.37
C LEU A 30 -14.77 11.32 -19.89
N ALA A 31 -13.73 11.97 -20.40
CA ALA A 31 -13.41 11.93 -21.81
C ALA A 31 -13.43 10.47 -22.32
N PRO A 32 -13.92 10.17 -23.50
CA PRO A 32 -14.12 8.79 -23.98
C PRO A 32 -12.89 7.91 -23.88
N ASN A 33 -11.69 8.50 -23.98
CA ASN A 33 -10.43 7.80 -23.80
C ASN A 33 -10.17 7.39 -22.33
N THR A 34 -10.62 8.20 -21.37
CA THR A 34 -10.45 7.93 -19.93
C THR A 34 -11.34 6.76 -19.47
N GLN A 35 -12.57 6.67 -19.99
CA GLN A 35 -13.47 5.55 -19.68
C GLN A 35 -12.93 4.22 -20.22
N ALA A 36 -12.42 4.25 -21.46
CA ALA A 36 -11.81 3.06 -22.06
C ALA A 36 -10.57 2.61 -21.26
N LEU A 37 -9.76 3.55 -20.78
CA LEU A 37 -8.57 3.26 -19.98
C LEU A 37 -8.96 2.68 -18.62
N GLU A 38 -9.95 3.25 -17.96
CA GLU A 38 -10.49 2.73 -16.70
C GLU A 38 -11.04 1.31 -16.88
N GLN A 39 -11.73 1.02 -17.99
CA GLN A 39 -12.20 -0.34 -18.29
C GLN A 39 -11.03 -1.33 -18.43
N VAL A 40 -9.95 -0.94 -19.09
CA VAL A 40 -8.72 -1.76 -19.17
C VAL A 40 -8.12 -2.02 -17.79
N TYR A 41 -8.10 -0.99 -16.94
CA TYR A 41 -7.63 -1.11 -15.56
C TYR A 41 -8.50 -2.10 -14.75
N GLN A 42 -9.82 -1.99 -14.84
CA GLN A 42 -10.73 -2.91 -14.16
C GLN A 42 -10.61 -4.35 -14.67
N ASN A 43 -10.41 -4.54 -15.98
CA ASN A 43 -10.15 -5.87 -16.56
C ASN A 43 -8.87 -6.48 -15.95
N GLY A 44 -7.83 -5.68 -15.77
CA GLY A 44 -6.61 -6.11 -15.07
C GLY A 44 -6.89 -6.55 -13.63
N ARG A 45 -7.71 -5.82 -12.90
CA ARG A 45 -8.11 -6.18 -11.52
C ARG A 45 -8.91 -7.48 -11.47
N VAL A 46 -9.81 -7.69 -12.43
CA VAL A 46 -10.57 -8.95 -12.53
C VAL A 46 -9.64 -10.12 -12.82
N ALA A 47 -8.77 -10.01 -13.82
CA ALA A 47 -7.78 -11.03 -14.15
C ALA A 47 -6.89 -11.35 -12.93
N PHE A 48 -6.49 -10.35 -12.15
CA PHE A 48 -5.71 -10.54 -10.93
C PHE A 48 -6.47 -11.35 -9.88
N LYS A 49 -7.75 -11.05 -9.64
CA LYS A 49 -8.61 -11.81 -8.71
C LYS A 49 -8.78 -13.27 -9.15
N GLU A 50 -8.85 -13.51 -10.44
CA GLU A 50 -8.93 -14.83 -11.05
C GLU A 50 -7.57 -15.55 -11.12
N ARG A 51 -6.52 -14.97 -10.53
CA ARG A 51 -5.13 -15.47 -10.50
C ARG A 51 -4.48 -15.59 -11.90
N ARG A 52 -5.05 -14.95 -12.92
CA ARG A 52 -4.47 -14.82 -14.25
C ARG A 52 -3.47 -13.65 -14.25
N TYR A 53 -2.32 -13.87 -13.59
CA TYR A 53 -1.39 -12.79 -13.28
C TYR A 53 -0.69 -12.21 -14.50
N ASP A 54 -0.40 -13.02 -15.52
CA ASP A 54 0.19 -12.53 -16.76
C ASP A 54 -0.80 -11.66 -17.55
N ASP A 55 -2.07 -12.05 -17.62
CA ASP A 55 -3.12 -11.23 -18.23
C ASP A 55 -3.32 -9.93 -17.46
N ALA A 56 -3.34 -10.00 -16.13
CA ALA A 56 -3.43 -8.81 -15.28
C ALA A 56 -2.26 -7.86 -15.55
N ALA A 57 -1.03 -8.38 -15.62
CA ALA A 57 0.15 -7.60 -15.93
C ALA A 57 0.06 -6.93 -17.30
N ALA A 58 -0.44 -7.64 -18.32
CA ALA A 58 -0.65 -7.09 -19.66
C ALA A 58 -1.67 -5.95 -19.67
N HIS A 59 -2.78 -6.09 -18.94
CA HIS A 59 -3.78 -5.03 -18.81
C HIS A 59 -3.21 -3.79 -18.10
N PHE A 60 -2.52 -3.96 -16.97
CA PHE A 60 -1.91 -2.83 -16.25
C PHE A 60 -0.79 -2.17 -17.06
N ALA A 61 0.01 -2.93 -17.79
CA ALA A 61 1.03 -2.41 -18.70
C ALA A 61 0.41 -1.49 -19.78
N ARG A 62 -0.73 -1.89 -20.37
CA ARG A 62 -1.47 -1.05 -21.34
C ARG A 62 -1.96 0.25 -20.71
N VAL A 63 -2.44 0.22 -19.46
CA VAL A 63 -2.83 1.43 -18.74
C VAL A 63 -1.64 2.36 -18.58
N VAL A 64 -0.51 1.84 -18.11
CA VAL A 64 0.73 2.61 -17.87
C VAL A 64 1.33 3.14 -19.18
N ALA A 65 1.17 2.44 -20.29
CA ALA A 65 1.59 2.90 -21.61
C ALA A 65 0.75 4.09 -22.13
N ALA A 66 -0.56 4.09 -21.83
CA ALA A 66 -1.46 5.17 -22.20
C ALA A 66 -1.41 6.36 -21.23
N ASP A 67 -1.20 6.09 -19.94
CA ASP A 67 -1.05 7.09 -18.88
C ASP A 67 0.15 6.72 -17.98
N PRO A 68 1.34 7.25 -18.29
CA PRO A 68 2.55 7.00 -17.51
C PRO A 68 2.49 7.51 -16.06
N GLU A 69 1.59 8.44 -15.75
CA GLU A 69 1.40 9.01 -14.41
C GLU A 69 0.41 8.20 -13.57
N HIS A 70 -0.18 7.16 -14.12
CA HIS A 70 -1.11 6.29 -13.39
C HIS A 70 -0.36 5.37 -12.41
N LEU A 71 0.15 5.95 -11.30
CA LEU A 71 1.00 5.25 -10.32
C LEU A 71 0.32 4.00 -9.73
N LYS A 72 -1.01 4.07 -9.52
CA LYS A 72 -1.77 2.92 -8.99
C LYS A 72 -1.76 1.73 -9.96
N ALA A 73 -1.89 1.96 -11.27
CA ALA A 73 -1.78 0.89 -12.26
C ALA A 73 -0.37 0.31 -12.30
N ARG A 74 0.66 1.15 -12.18
CA ARG A 74 2.06 0.72 -12.14
C ARG A 74 2.36 -0.16 -10.93
N LEU A 75 1.84 0.18 -9.75
CA LEU A 75 1.96 -0.66 -8.56
C LEU A 75 1.24 -2.01 -8.72
N ASN A 76 0.02 -1.99 -9.26
CA ASN A 76 -0.72 -3.23 -9.54
C ASN A 76 0.00 -4.10 -10.58
N TRP A 77 0.66 -3.48 -11.56
CA TRP A 77 1.53 -4.17 -12.51
C TRP A 77 2.70 -4.86 -11.80
N ALA A 78 3.38 -4.15 -10.90
CA ALA A 78 4.46 -4.74 -10.09
C ALA A 78 3.98 -5.97 -9.30
N ILE A 79 2.80 -5.87 -8.66
CA ILE A 79 2.22 -6.98 -7.91
C ILE A 79 1.92 -8.17 -8.84
N ALA A 80 1.30 -7.93 -9.98
CA ALA A 80 0.98 -8.97 -10.96
C ALA A 80 2.24 -9.68 -11.47
N LEU A 81 3.28 -8.91 -11.84
CA LEU A 81 4.59 -9.44 -12.23
C LEU A 81 5.23 -10.29 -11.12
N SER A 82 5.18 -9.82 -9.88
CA SER A 82 5.68 -10.58 -8.73
C SER A 82 4.94 -11.91 -8.56
N ARG A 83 3.63 -11.93 -8.77
CA ARG A 83 2.81 -13.14 -8.71
C ARG A 83 3.08 -14.10 -9.88
N SER A 84 3.51 -13.59 -11.04
CA SER A 84 3.99 -14.36 -12.19
C SER A 84 5.47 -14.76 -12.09
N ASN A 85 6.11 -14.57 -10.93
CA ASN A 85 7.53 -14.84 -10.70
C ASN A 85 8.52 -13.98 -11.52
N LYS A 86 8.06 -12.86 -12.08
CA LYS A 86 8.88 -11.88 -12.82
C LYS A 86 9.41 -10.81 -11.85
N VAL A 87 10.23 -11.24 -10.89
CA VAL A 87 10.67 -10.44 -9.74
C VAL A 87 11.43 -9.18 -10.17
N SER A 88 12.38 -9.29 -11.10
CA SER A 88 13.20 -8.16 -11.55
C SER A 88 12.36 -7.08 -12.19
N GLU A 89 11.41 -7.47 -13.05
CA GLU A 89 10.47 -6.54 -13.70
C GLU A 89 9.56 -5.85 -12.67
N ALA A 90 9.09 -6.60 -11.66
CA ALA A 90 8.28 -6.05 -10.59
C ALA A 90 9.03 -4.96 -9.79
N ILE A 91 10.31 -5.20 -9.46
CA ILE A 91 11.16 -4.23 -8.77
C ILE A 91 11.31 -2.95 -9.61
N VAL A 92 11.55 -3.07 -10.91
CA VAL A 92 11.66 -1.91 -11.82
C VAL A 92 10.38 -1.07 -11.79
N GLN A 93 9.19 -1.69 -11.73
CA GLN A 93 7.95 -0.91 -11.64
C GLN A 93 7.83 -0.15 -10.30
N CYS A 94 8.24 -0.74 -9.19
CA CYS A 94 8.29 -0.03 -7.91
C CYS A 94 9.28 1.15 -7.94
N GLN A 95 10.46 0.95 -8.51
CA GLN A 95 11.47 2.00 -8.68
C GLN A 95 10.96 3.15 -9.56
N ASN A 96 10.24 2.85 -10.64
CA ASN A 96 9.61 3.85 -11.49
C ASN A 96 8.54 4.68 -10.78
N VAL A 97 7.83 4.11 -9.81
CA VAL A 97 6.92 4.88 -8.94
C VAL A 97 7.73 5.80 -8.03
N LEU A 98 8.77 5.29 -7.38
CA LEU A 98 9.61 6.06 -6.45
C LEU A 98 10.42 7.17 -7.14
N ALA A 99 10.74 7.00 -8.42
CA ALA A 99 11.38 8.05 -9.22
C ALA A 99 10.46 9.27 -9.43
N ARG A 100 9.13 9.08 -9.39
CA ARG A 100 8.14 10.15 -9.50
C ARG A 100 7.67 10.67 -8.14
N ASP A 101 7.48 9.76 -7.21
CA ASP A 101 7.05 10.04 -5.85
C ASP A 101 7.96 9.30 -4.85
N PRO A 102 9.09 9.93 -4.44
CA PRO A 102 10.05 9.34 -3.51
C PRO A 102 9.47 9.07 -2.11
N THR A 103 8.32 9.67 -1.79
CA THR A 103 7.63 9.52 -0.50
C THR A 103 6.50 8.51 -0.54
N ASN A 104 6.38 7.74 -1.62
CA ASN A 104 5.33 6.75 -1.79
C ASN A 104 5.55 5.52 -0.90
N ALA A 105 5.00 5.54 0.30
CA ALA A 105 5.10 4.44 1.25
C ALA A 105 4.59 3.11 0.69
N VAL A 106 3.53 3.15 -0.16
CA VAL A 106 2.97 1.94 -0.79
C VAL A 106 3.96 1.32 -1.76
N ALA A 107 4.74 2.12 -2.49
CA ALA A 107 5.75 1.62 -3.42
C ALA A 107 6.90 0.91 -2.69
N TYR A 108 7.40 1.47 -1.59
CA TYR A 108 8.39 0.80 -0.73
C TYR A 108 7.84 -0.50 -0.15
N TYR A 109 6.61 -0.46 0.35
CA TYR A 109 5.95 -1.65 0.89
C TYR A 109 5.80 -2.75 -0.16
N GLN A 110 5.33 -2.43 -1.37
CA GLN A 110 5.21 -3.41 -2.46
C GLN A 110 6.57 -3.94 -2.91
N TRP A 111 7.60 -3.10 -2.92
CA TRP A 111 8.96 -3.57 -3.21
C TRP A 111 9.44 -4.58 -2.16
N GLY A 112 9.24 -4.30 -0.87
CA GLY A 112 9.52 -5.25 0.20
C GLY A 112 8.76 -6.57 0.03
N ALA A 113 7.47 -6.51 -0.31
CA ALA A 113 6.66 -7.70 -0.58
C ALA A 113 7.18 -8.54 -1.77
N VAL A 114 7.64 -7.89 -2.83
CA VAL A 114 8.30 -8.55 -3.98
C VAL A 114 9.58 -9.26 -3.54
N LEU A 115 10.40 -8.60 -2.72
CA LEU A 115 11.66 -9.17 -2.20
C LEU A 115 11.42 -10.37 -1.26
N VAL A 116 10.38 -10.33 -0.42
CA VAL A 116 9.98 -11.50 0.41
C VAL A 116 9.67 -12.70 -0.47
N ARG A 117 8.92 -12.51 -1.57
CA ARG A 117 8.60 -13.59 -2.52
C ARG A 117 9.85 -14.13 -3.21
N ALA A 118 10.85 -13.30 -3.43
CA ALA A 118 12.14 -13.67 -3.99
C ALA A 118 13.10 -14.34 -2.98
N GLY A 119 12.69 -14.47 -1.70
CA GLY A 119 13.54 -15.00 -0.62
C GLY A 119 14.61 -14.02 -0.12
N LYS A 120 14.59 -12.77 -0.59
CA LYS A 120 15.54 -11.70 -0.22
C LYS A 120 15.08 -10.96 1.03
N HIS A 121 15.05 -11.67 2.16
CA HIS A 121 14.46 -11.17 3.39
C HIS A 121 15.16 -9.95 4.01
N PRO A 122 16.50 -9.86 4.06
CA PRO A 122 17.19 -8.70 4.62
C PRO A 122 16.88 -7.41 3.83
N GLU A 123 16.93 -7.49 2.50
CA GLU A 123 16.61 -6.36 1.62
C GLU A 123 15.13 -5.95 1.76
N ALA A 124 14.23 -6.94 1.95
CA ALA A 124 12.81 -6.68 2.16
C ALA A 124 12.53 -5.88 3.43
N LEU A 125 13.24 -6.20 4.53
CA LEU A 125 13.10 -5.47 5.79
C LEU A 125 13.45 -4.00 5.62
N GLU A 126 14.56 -3.71 4.96
CA GLU A 126 14.97 -2.33 4.68
C GLU A 126 13.86 -1.54 3.95
N LYS A 127 13.20 -2.17 2.98
CA LYS A 127 12.10 -1.52 2.24
C LYS A 127 10.84 -1.36 3.09
N PHE A 128 10.54 -2.31 3.96
CA PHE A 128 9.44 -2.16 4.92
C PHE A 128 9.73 -1.06 5.95
N ASP A 129 10.96 -0.96 6.46
CA ASP A 129 11.34 0.12 7.37
C ASP A 129 11.16 1.49 6.72
N GLN A 130 11.56 1.64 5.44
CA GLN A 130 11.33 2.86 4.66
C GLN A 130 9.83 3.16 4.50
N ALA A 131 9.01 2.14 4.22
CA ALA A 131 7.55 2.31 4.10
C ALA A 131 6.91 2.75 5.41
N PHE A 132 7.28 2.11 6.54
CA PHE A 132 6.70 2.38 7.85
C PHE A 132 7.19 3.68 8.48
N ALA A 133 8.36 4.17 8.07
CA ALA A 133 8.81 5.52 8.42
C ALA A 133 7.96 6.61 7.77
N LEU A 134 7.39 6.33 6.60
CA LEU A 134 6.53 7.26 5.85
C LEU A 134 5.06 7.16 6.26
N LYS A 135 4.57 5.93 6.52
CA LYS A 135 3.18 5.67 6.93
C LYS A 135 3.09 4.52 7.94
N PRO A 136 2.20 4.60 8.94
CA PRO A 136 1.98 3.53 9.90
C PRO A 136 1.61 2.21 9.23
N MET A 137 2.11 1.11 9.76
CA MET A 137 1.82 -0.24 9.25
C MET A 137 0.32 -0.53 9.17
N THR A 138 -0.47 -0.07 10.14
CA THR A 138 -1.92 -0.23 10.19
C THR A 138 -2.64 0.37 9.00
N GLU A 139 -2.15 1.51 8.50
CA GLU A 139 -2.72 2.18 7.33
C GLU A 139 -2.33 1.47 6.01
N LEU A 140 -1.06 1.06 5.90
CA LEU A 140 -0.54 0.40 4.70
C LEU A 140 -1.13 -1.00 4.46
N LEU A 141 -1.53 -1.68 5.53
CA LEU A 141 -1.99 -3.08 5.50
C LEU A 141 -3.51 -3.24 5.54
N GLN A 142 -4.28 -2.15 5.54
CA GLN A 142 -5.74 -2.19 5.62
C GLN A 142 -6.37 -3.06 4.51
N ASP A 143 -5.77 -3.04 3.33
CA ASP A 143 -6.30 -3.70 2.14
C ASP A 143 -5.73 -5.11 1.89
N ASP A 144 -4.76 -5.57 2.69
CA ASP A 144 -4.12 -6.88 2.50
C ASP A 144 -3.87 -7.62 3.84
N PRO A 145 -4.92 -8.20 4.44
CA PRO A 145 -4.81 -8.92 5.71
C PRO A 145 -3.92 -10.18 5.64
N LEU A 146 -3.81 -10.83 4.50
CA LEU A 146 -2.95 -12.00 4.33
C LEU A 146 -1.47 -11.61 4.38
N LEU A 147 -1.13 -10.49 3.76
CA LEU A 147 0.23 -9.97 3.80
C LEU A 147 0.55 -9.42 5.18
N GLN A 148 -0.41 -8.80 5.87
CA GLN A 148 -0.28 -8.40 7.28
C GLN A 148 0.10 -9.59 8.17
N GLN A 149 -0.62 -10.69 8.06
CA GLN A 149 -0.35 -11.92 8.84
C GLN A 149 1.04 -12.48 8.50
N SER A 150 1.38 -12.55 7.21
CA SER A 150 2.67 -13.05 6.75
C SER A 150 3.83 -12.21 7.25
N LEU A 151 3.70 -10.89 7.21
CA LEU A 151 4.70 -9.95 7.71
C LEU A 151 4.86 -10.04 9.23
N GLN A 152 3.75 -10.11 9.98
CA GLN A 152 3.80 -10.30 11.43
C GLN A 152 4.49 -11.62 11.81
N ALA A 153 4.17 -12.71 11.13
CA ALA A 153 4.81 -14.01 11.34
C ALA A 153 6.32 -13.94 11.05
N TYR A 154 6.70 -13.25 9.98
CA TYR A 154 8.09 -13.04 9.60
C TYR A 154 8.84 -12.19 10.65
N LEU A 155 8.32 -11.05 11.07
CA LEU A 155 8.92 -10.18 12.09
C LEU A 155 9.05 -10.90 13.43
N LYS A 156 8.06 -11.72 13.81
CA LYS A 156 8.14 -12.56 15.01
C LYS A 156 9.28 -13.60 14.93
N ARG A 157 9.48 -14.17 13.76
CA ARG A 157 10.59 -15.13 13.52
C ARG A 157 11.96 -14.45 13.61
N GLN A 158 12.09 -13.25 13.02
CA GLN A 158 13.32 -12.46 13.08
C GLN A 158 13.68 -12.06 14.51
N ARG A 159 12.69 -11.59 15.28
CA ARG A 159 12.89 -11.25 16.71
C ARG A 159 13.37 -12.45 17.53
N ARG A 160 12.83 -13.64 17.29
CA ARG A 160 13.29 -14.88 17.95
C ARG A 160 14.74 -15.19 17.58
N GLN A 161 15.07 -15.16 16.29
CA GLN A 161 16.44 -15.41 15.83
C GLN A 161 17.45 -14.40 16.40
N ALA A 162 17.09 -13.14 16.49
CA ALA A 162 17.91 -12.10 17.10
C ALA A 162 18.12 -12.35 18.62
N SER A 163 17.05 -12.74 19.32
CA SER A 163 17.11 -13.11 20.74
C SER A 163 18.00 -14.34 20.97
N ASP A 164 17.84 -15.37 20.15
CA ASP A 164 18.63 -16.61 20.24
C ASP A 164 20.11 -16.34 19.95
N ALA A 165 20.41 -15.46 18.98
CA ALA A 165 21.77 -15.02 18.65
C ALA A 165 22.40 -14.21 19.78
N GLU A 166 21.63 -13.36 20.47
CA GLU A 166 22.10 -12.60 21.65
C GLU A 166 22.40 -13.53 22.83
N VAL A 167 21.56 -14.52 23.07
CA VAL A 167 21.78 -15.55 24.11
C VAL A 167 23.00 -16.43 23.79
N ALA A 168 23.23 -16.70 22.50
CA ALA A 168 24.36 -17.51 22.04
C ALA A 168 25.69 -16.74 22.02
N ARG A 169 25.72 -15.45 22.25
CA ARG A 169 26.97 -14.70 22.39
C ARG A 169 27.75 -15.20 23.61
N PRO A 170 28.98 -15.63 23.45
CA PRO A 170 29.79 -16.02 24.60
C PRO A 170 29.93 -14.85 25.55
N LYS A 171 29.61 -15.05 26.82
CA LYS A 171 29.87 -14.04 27.86
C LYS A 171 31.30 -13.53 27.69
N PRO A 172 31.53 -12.20 27.71
CA PRO A 172 32.87 -11.68 27.74
C PRO A 172 33.60 -12.36 28.89
N ALA A 173 34.78 -12.93 28.61
CA ALA A 173 35.60 -13.56 29.62
C ALA A 173 35.76 -12.60 30.81
N PRO A 174 35.59 -13.07 32.06
CA PRO A 174 35.80 -12.21 33.21
C PRO A 174 37.19 -11.57 33.08
N GLY A 175 37.22 -10.24 33.18
CA GLY A 175 38.43 -9.49 32.92
C GLY A 175 39.60 -10.07 33.63
N ARG A 176 40.72 -10.27 32.93
CA ARG A 176 42.03 -10.40 33.60
C ARG A 176 42.15 -9.16 34.44
N GLU A 177 41.93 -9.33 35.73
CA GLU A 177 42.34 -8.31 36.70
C GLU A 177 43.79 -7.96 36.41
N GLU A 178 44.10 -6.67 36.32
CA GLU A 178 45.43 -6.16 36.10
C GLU A 178 46.35 -6.60 37.27
N GLU A 179 46.91 -7.81 37.20
CA GLU A 179 48.08 -8.18 37.95
C GLU A 179 49.28 -7.45 37.34
N GLY A 180 49.68 -6.37 37.95
CA GLY A 180 50.93 -5.72 37.54
C GLY A 180 51.07 -4.22 37.74
N ARG A 181 50.36 -3.63 38.68
CA ARG A 181 50.72 -2.26 39.13
C ARG A 181 51.55 -2.37 40.43
N THR A 182 52.83 -2.62 40.29
CA THR A 182 53.79 -2.34 41.37
C THR A 182 53.79 -0.83 41.64
N PRO A 183 53.59 -0.37 42.90
CA PRO A 183 53.67 1.01 43.22
C PRO A 183 55.11 1.53 43.08
N PRO A 184 55.34 2.76 42.62
CA PRO A 184 56.66 3.34 42.53
C PRO A 184 57.26 3.48 43.92
N GLY A 185 58.48 2.92 44.10
CA GLY A 185 59.23 2.99 45.34
C GLY A 185 59.42 4.40 45.85
N ARG A 186 59.13 4.63 47.13
CA ARG A 186 59.50 5.82 47.87
C ARG A 186 61.01 5.89 47.93
N GLY A 187 61.60 6.89 47.28
CA GLY A 187 62.92 7.32 47.58
C GLY A 187 62.95 8.01 49.00
N THR A 188 63.86 7.59 49.82
CA THR A 188 64.27 8.25 51.06
C THR A 188 65.72 8.62 50.93
N PRO A 189 66.19 9.53 51.79
CA PRO A 189 66.79 10.85 51.54
C PRO A 189 68.26 10.78 51.24
#